data_98017609724e6f1278be9e53b0220935
#
_entry.id   98017609724e6f1278be9e53b0220935
#
_cell.length_a   1.000
_cell.length_b   1.000
_cell.length_c   1.000
_cell.angle_alpha   90.00
_cell.angle_beta   90.00
_cell.angle_gamma   90.00
#
_symmetry.space_group_name_H-M   'P 1'
#
loop_
_entity.id
_entity.type
_entity.pdbx_description
1 polymer ?
#
loop_
_entity_poly.entity_id
_entity_poly.type
_entity_poly.pdbx_seq_one_letter_code
_entity_poly.pdbx_strand_id
1 'polypeptide(L)'
;MTTPTSISRRSLLGATGATAATAALATLGLPALAQTKTVLRISTPAVPDDWHAKMWTVFKDALEKTGPGEFDVQINLNASLFKQGAEPAAMARGNLELSSISAFDIAKLVPEFSIFTAGYVIRDPAQQQKVFNGPIGAELFKTVSEKMEVTPLATVYLGTRQVNLRDVRNVKTPADLKGVKLRMPGSKEWLFLGEALGATATPLAFGEVYLGLKTGTIDGQDNPLPTVRAAKFYEVTKQLVLTNHLVDGIFIAISNKTWNGLSAAQKQNVKAAASAAAQYNNENRIKEEGQIVDFFKQQGLQVTTPDLEAFRKSVQDTYAKSEYAKVWPAGMLERINNTR
;
A
#
# COMPACT_ATOMS: atom_id res chain seq x y z
N MET A 1 -89.07 -2.44 13.51
CA MET A 1 -90.23 -2.30 12.63
C MET A 1 -89.75 -2.13 11.23
N THR A 2 -90.07 -3.05 10.52
CA THR A 2 -90.45 -3.28 9.11
C THR A 2 -89.28 -3.29 8.08
N THR A 3 -89.08 -4.46 7.69
CA THR A 3 -88.60 -5.08 6.44
C THR A 3 -89.31 -4.59 5.19
N PRO A 4 -89.18 -5.21 4.05
CA PRO A 4 -88.17 -5.13 2.95
C PRO A 4 -88.91 -4.96 1.61
N THR A 5 -88.17 -4.98 0.50
CA THR A 5 -88.61 -5.57 -0.81
C THR A 5 -87.50 -5.30 -1.85
N SER A 6 -86.86 -6.17 -2.43
CA SER A 6 -87.00 -7.29 -3.38
C SER A 6 -87.54 -6.89 -4.78
N ILE A 7 -86.92 -7.53 -5.78
CA ILE A 7 -87.38 -7.88 -7.13
C ILE A 7 -86.92 -6.86 -8.22
N SER A 8 -86.46 -7.23 -9.42
CA SER A 8 -86.50 -8.44 -10.20
C SER A 8 -85.63 -8.32 -11.43
N ARG A 9 -85.32 -9.43 -11.95
CA ARG A 9 -84.65 -9.83 -13.18
C ARG A 9 -85.32 -9.41 -14.49
N ARG A 10 -84.53 -9.46 -15.53
CA ARG A 10 -84.83 -9.66 -16.96
C ARG A 10 -84.91 -8.33 -17.76
N SER A 11 -84.40 -8.25 -18.94
CA SER A 11 -83.86 -9.14 -19.94
C SER A 11 -83.36 -8.31 -21.15
N LEU A 12 -82.51 -8.92 -21.89
CA LEU A 12 -82.46 -9.12 -23.32
C LEU A 12 -81.66 -8.14 -24.20
N LEU A 13 -80.59 -8.75 -24.72
CA LEU A 13 -80.20 -8.85 -26.14
C LEU A 13 -80.10 -7.57 -26.99
N GLY A 14 -78.88 -7.41 -27.54
CA GLY A 14 -78.81 -6.95 -28.90
C GLY A 14 -77.51 -6.24 -29.30
N ALA A 15 -76.78 -6.86 -30.20
CA ALA A 15 -76.00 -6.29 -31.28
C ALA A 15 -74.53 -5.95 -31.06
N THR A 16 -73.65 -6.81 -31.49
CA THR A 16 -72.49 -6.65 -32.35
C THR A 16 -71.97 -5.23 -32.61
N GLY A 17 -70.71 -5.04 -32.18
CA GLY A 17 -69.89 -3.91 -32.56
C GLY A 17 -68.43 -4.24 -32.24
N ALA A 18 -67.70 -4.81 -33.18
CA ALA A 18 -66.25 -5.04 -33.10
C ALA A 18 -65.52 -3.70 -33.13
N THR A 19 -64.87 -3.35 -32.03
CA THR A 19 -63.86 -2.30 -32.03
C THR A 19 -62.60 -2.84 -31.31
N ALA A 20 -61.56 -2.97 -32.08
CA ALA A 20 -60.24 -3.38 -31.63
C ALA A 20 -59.70 -2.34 -30.63
N ALA A 21 -59.70 -2.67 -29.36
CA ALA A 21 -58.96 -1.91 -28.33
C ALA A 21 -57.54 -2.37 -28.32
N THR A 22 -56.66 -1.63 -28.95
CA THR A 22 -55.22 -1.73 -28.84
C THR A 22 -54.85 -1.48 -27.38
N ALA A 23 -54.53 -2.57 -26.66
CA ALA A 23 -53.93 -2.47 -25.31
C ALA A 23 -52.52 -1.90 -25.43
N ALA A 24 -52.39 -0.64 -25.23
CA ALA A 24 -51.08 -0.01 -24.95
C ALA A 24 -50.59 -0.58 -23.59
N LEU A 25 -49.71 -1.56 -23.62
CA LEU A 25 -48.90 -1.91 -22.46
C LEU A 25 -48.01 -0.70 -22.13
N ALA A 26 -48.49 0.12 -21.22
CA ALA A 26 -47.63 1.06 -20.52
C ALA A 26 -46.58 0.22 -19.77
N THR A 27 -45.41 0.10 -20.32
CA THR A 27 -44.21 -0.35 -19.60
C THR A 27 -43.97 0.67 -18.49
N LEU A 28 -44.56 0.44 -17.33
CA LEU A 28 -44.13 1.09 -16.09
C LEU A 28 -42.69 0.70 -15.92
N GLY A 29 -41.79 1.59 -16.31
CA GLY A 29 -40.38 1.47 -16.00
C GLY A 29 -40.26 1.35 -14.48
N LEU A 30 -40.01 0.16 -14.00
CA LEU A 30 -39.59 -0.02 -12.61
C LEU A 30 -38.47 0.97 -12.36
N PRO A 31 -38.53 1.79 -11.30
CA PRO A 31 -37.37 2.62 -10.96
C PRO A 31 -36.17 1.70 -10.83
N ALA A 32 -35.14 1.94 -11.64
CA ALA A 32 -33.89 1.25 -11.49
C ALA A 32 -33.49 1.42 -10.03
N LEU A 33 -33.52 0.34 -9.24
CA LEU A 33 -33.02 0.35 -7.87
C LEU A 33 -31.61 0.90 -7.99
N ALA A 34 -31.40 2.10 -7.47
CA ALA A 34 -30.08 2.72 -7.45
C ALA A 34 -29.15 1.71 -6.77
N GLN A 35 -28.29 1.07 -7.56
CA GLN A 35 -27.36 0.07 -7.05
C GLN A 35 -26.48 0.79 -6.03
N THR A 36 -26.56 0.39 -4.77
CA THR A 36 -25.77 0.99 -3.70
C THR A 36 -24.30 0.74 -4.02
N LYS A 37 -23.57 1.83 -4.24
CA LYS A 37 -22.12 1.75 -4.53
C LYS A 37 -21.37 1.06 -3.40
N THR A 38 -20.46 0.19 -3.74
CA THR A 38 -19.52 -0.38 -2.76
C THR A 38 -18.51 0.69 -2.36
N VAL A 39 -18.50 1.08 -1.08
CA VAL A 39 -17.55 2.07 -0.56
C VAL A 39 -16.19 1.43 -0.40
N LEU A 40 -15.17 2.07 -0.96
CA LEU A 40 -13.77 1.67 -0.85
C LEU A 40 -12.95 2.83 -0.26
N ARG A 41 -12.84 2.87 1.07
CA ARG A 41 -11.98 3.83 1.75
C ARG A 41 -10.53 3.35 1.67
N ILE A 42 -9.66 4.26 1.29
CA ILE A 42 -8.22 4.04 1.20
C ILE A 42 -7.56 4.93 2.26
N SER A 43 -6.67 4.36 3.08
CA SER A 43 -5.83 5.11 4.01
C SER A 43 -4.36 4.87 3.68
N THR A 44 -3.57 5.94 3.66
CA THR A 44 -2.13 5.89 3.45
C THR A 44 -1.43 7.07 4.12
N PRO A 45 -0.22 6.90 4.68
CA PRO A 45 0.59 7.99 5.17
C PRO A 45 1.23 8.84 4.07
N ALA A 46 1.13 8.43 2.80
CA ALA A 46 1.74 9.11 1.67
C ALA A 46 1.23 10.55 1.53
N VAL A 47 2.15 11.46 1.20
CA VAL A 47 1.84 12.86 0.88
C VAL A 47 1.39 12.98 -0.58
N PRO A 48 0.59 14.01 -0.96
CA PRO A 48 -0.01 14.11 -2.29
C PRO A 48 0.99 14.08 -3.46
N ASP A 49 2.20 14.60 -3.26
CA ASP A 49 3.23 14.68 -4.31
C ASP A 49 3.95 13.34 -4.56
N ASP A 50 3.83 12.38 -3.65
CA ASP A 50 4.44 11.06 -3.79
C ASP A 50 3.69 10.19 -4.82
N TRP A 51 4.41 9.46 -5.67
CA TRP A 51 3.83 8.50 -6.62
C TRP A 51 2.97 7.44 -5.93
N HIS A 52 3.35 7.07 -4.72
CA HIS A 52 2.62 6.19 -3.83
C HIS A 52 1.22 6.75 -3.43
N ALA A 53 1.03 8.06 -3.44
CA ALA A 53 -0.29 8.68 -3.29
C ALA A 53 -1.02 8.76 -4.64
N LYS A 54 -0.30 9.20 -5.68
CA LYS A 54 -0.87 9.39 -7.04
C LYS A 54 -1.40 8.09 -7.65
N MET A 55 -0.81 6.94 -7.32
CA MET A 55 -1.30 5.64 -7.80
C MET A 55 -2.75 5.36 -7.40
N TRP A 56 -3.22 5.90 -6.27
CA TRP A 56 -4.59 5.70 -5.82
C TRP A 56 -5.61 6.44 -6.69
N THR A 57 -5.22 7.55 -7.30
CA THR A 57 -6.05 8.22 -8.33
C THR A 57 -6.16 7.32 -9.56
N VAL A 58 -5.06 6.71 -10.01
CA VAL A 58 -5.08 5.74 -11.11
C VAL A 58 -5.96 4.53 -10.79
N PHE A 59 -5.90 4.02 -9.56
CA PHE A 59 -6.78 2.95 -9.08
C PHE A 59 -8.26 3.34 -9.19
N LYS A 60 -8.62 4.53 -8.70
CA LYS A 60 -9.99 5.06 -8.74
C LYS A 60 -10.49 5.20 -10.19
N ASP A 61 -9.68 5.82 -11.04
CA ASP A 61 -10.05 6.08 -12.45
C ASP A 61 -10.20 4.77 -13.23
N ALA A 62 -9.35 3.78 -12.95
CA ALA A 62 -9.45 2.46 -13.56
C ALA A 62 -10.72 1.73 -13.16
N LEU A 63 -11.13 1.82 -11.88
CA LEU A 63 -12.40 1.24 -11.42
C LEU A 63 -13.61 1.93 -12.03
N GLU A 64 -13.62 3.27 -12.10
CA GLU A 64 -14.72 4.00 -12.72
C GLU A 64 -14.85 3.67 -14.22
N LYS A 65 -13.73 3.42 -14.90
CA LYS A 65 -13.73 3.04 -16.32
C LYS A 65 -14.28 1.62 -16.56
N THR A 66 -14.00 0.67 -15.66
CA THR A 66 -14.37 -0.75 -15.85
C THR A 66 -15.69 -1.12 -15.22
N GLY A 67 -16.15 -0.39 -14.22
CA GLY A 67 -17.42 -0.59 -13.50
C GLY A 67 -18.02 0.76 -13.13
N PRO A 68 -18.51 1.55 -14.11
CA PRO A 68 -19.07 2.88 -13.84
C PRO A 68 -20.18 2.83 -12.81
N GLY A 69 -20.04 3.60 -11.74
CA GLY A 69 -21.05 3.69 -10.68
C GLY A 69 -21.10 2.52 -9.69
N GLU A 70 -20.25 1.48 -9.83
CA GLU A 70 -20.24 0.34 -8.90
C GLU A 70 -19.53 0.64 -7.57
N PHE A 71 -18.55 1.56 -7.59
CA PHE A 71 -17.71 1.85 -6.44
C PHE A 71 -17.75 3.34 -6.06
N ASP A 72 -17.65 3.61 -4.75
CA ASP A 72 -17.35 4.93 -4.18
C ASP A 72 -15.95 4.88 -3.57
N VAL A 73 -14.94 5.35 -4.32
CA VAL A 73 -13.54 5.32 -3.89
C VAL A 73 -13.16 6.61 -3.18
N GLN A 74 -12.84 6.50 -1.90
CA GLN A 74 -12.47 7.60 -1.00
C GLN A 74 -10.99 7.50 -0.61
N ILE A 75 -10.15 8.44 -1.11
CA ILE A 75 -8.71 8.44 -0.90
C ILE A 75 -8.37 9.38 0.27
N ASN A 76 -7.79 8.82 1.35
CA ASN A 76 -7.37 9.53 2.54
C ASN A 76 -5.84 9.49 2.66
N LEU A 77 -5.20 10.59 2.30
CA LEU A 77 -3.75 10.78 2.33
C LEU A 77 -3.28 11.34 3.69
N ASN A 78 -1.95 11.46 3.86
CA ASN A 78 -1.31 12.06 5.04
C ASN A 78 -1.71 11.39 6.37
N ALA A 79 -2.02 10.09 6.37
CA ALA A 79 -2.50 9.37 7.54
C ALA A 79 -3.75 10.02 8.20
N SER A 80 -4.59 10.68 7.40
CA SER A 80 -5.76 11.44 7.90
C SER A 80 -6.87 10.54 8.45
N LEU A 81 -6.96 9.28 8.00
CA LEU A 81 -7.98 8.33 8.48
C LEU A 81 -7.40 7.36 9.52
N PHE A 82 -6.23 6.79 9.26
CA PHE A 82 -5.50 5.93 10.18
C PHE A 82 -4.02 6.33 10.23
N LYS A 83 -3.41 6.30 11.42
CA LYS A 83 -1.97 6.52 11.58
C LYS A 83 -1.18 5.38 10.93
N GLN A 84 0.03 5.67 10.45
CA GLN A 84 0.95 4.70 9.88
C GLN A 84 1.11 3.48 10.79
N GLY A 85 0.87 2.29 10.22
CA GLY A 85 0.97 1.00 10.92
C GLY A 85 -0.29 0.55 11.66
N ALA A 86 -1.37 1.38 11.69
CA ALA A 86 -2.68 0.99 12.23
C ALA A 86 -3.61 0.40 11.15
N GLU A 87 -3.30 0.61 9.88
CA GLU A 87 -4.12 0.21 8.73
C GLU A 87 -4.34 -1.32 8.67
N PRO A 88 -3.33 -2.20 8.86
CA PRO A 88 -3.56 -3.65 8.78
C PRO A 88 -4.59 -4.13 9.79
N ALA A 89 -4.52 -3.63 11.02
CA ALA A 89 -5.49 -3.99 12.06
C ALA A 89 -6.90 -3.43 11.80
N ALA A 90 -7.00 -2.25 11.17
CA ALA A 90 -8.28 -1.68 10.75
C ALA A 90 -8.91 -2.49 9.62
N MET A 91 -8.10 -2.94 8.64
CA MET A 91 -8.52 -3.79 7.52
C MET A 91 -8.99 -5.16 8.02
N ALA A 92 -8.24 -5.81 8.90
CA ALA A 92 -8.59 -7.10 9.49
C ALA A 92 -9.97 -7.06 10.19
N ARG A 93 -10.28 -5.97 10.88
CA ARG A 93 -11.58 -5.77 11.52
C ARG A 93 -12.68 -5.30 10.55
N GLY A 94 -12.36 -5.02 9.28
CA GLY A 94 -13.29 -4.49 8.29
C GLY A 94 -13.69 -3.03 8.52
N ASN A 95 -12.85 -2.25 9.21
CA ASN A 95 -13.03 -0.82 9.44
C ASN A 95 -12.36 0.04 8.36
N LEU A 96 -11.56 -0.58 7.50
CA LEU A 96 -10.89 0.02 6.35
C LEU A 96 -10.89 -1.00 5.20
N GLU A 97 -11.20 -0.55 3.99
CA GLU A 97 -11.32 -1.42 2.82
C GLU A 97 -9.96 -1.68 2.16
N LEU A 98 -9.18 -0.62 1.90
CA LEU A 98 -7.87 -0.75 1.23
C LEU A 98 -6.78 0.08 1.90
N SER A 99 -5.57 -0.43 1.79
CA SER A 99 -4.34 0.30 2.09
C SER A 99 -3.17 -0.25 1.29
N SER A 100 -2.02 0.44 1.35
CA SER A 100 -0.74 -0.16 1.02
C SER A 100 -0.02 -0.56 2.31
N ILE A 101 0.28 -1.84 2.46
CA ILE A 101 0.94 -2.40 3.65
C ILE A 101 2.39 -2.75 3.33
N SER A 102 3.30 -2.57 4.28
CA SER A 102 4.73 -2.86 4.13
C SER A 102 5.07 -4.30 4.51
N ALA A 103 6.22 -4.79 4.04
CA ALA A 103 6.77 -6.07 4.51
C ALA A 103 6.95 -6.11 6.04
N PHE A 104 7.28 -4.99 6.65
CA PHE A 104 7.44 -4.86 8.10
C PHE A 104 6.11 -4.97 8.85
N ASP A 105 5.02 -4.45 8.28
CA ASP A 105 3.69 -4.62 8.88
C ASP A 105 3.21 -6.06 8.76
N ILE A 106 3.52 -6.73 7.66
CA ILE A 106 3.21 -8.15 7.45
C ILE A 106 3.99 -9.02 8.44
N ALA A 107 5.29 -8.76 8.63
CA ALA A 107 6.16 -9.55 9.49
C ALA A 107 5.69 -9.63 10.95
N LYS A 108 4.90 -8.65 11.42
CA LYS A 108 4.30 -8.68 12.78
C LYS A 108 3.38 -9.87 13.01
N LEU A 109 2.68 -10.35 11.98
CA LEU A 109 1.69 -11.42 12.05
C LEU A 109 2.08 -12.65 11.20
N VAL A 110 2.96 -12.45 10.24
CA VAL A 110 3.53 -13.48 9.36
C VAL A 110 5.06 -13.41 9.50
N PRO A 111 5.64 -14.00 10.56
CA PRO A 111 7.06 -13.85 10.88
C PRO A 111 8.00 -14.27 9.75
N GLU A 112 7.59 -15.21 8.90
CA GLU A 112 8.32 -15.67 7.73
C GLU A 112 8.59 -14.52 6.74
N PHE A 113 7.73 -13.51 6.73
CA PHE A 113 7.86 -12.33 5.89
C PHE A 113 9.00 -11.40 6.33
N SER A 114 9.56 -11.60 7.53
CA SER A 114 10.69 -10.82 8.04
C SER A 114 11.96 -10.94 7.19
N ILE A 115 12.07 -11.96 6.33
CA ILE A 115 13.15 -12.05 5.35
C ILE A 115 13.21 -10.82 4.44
N PHE A 116 12.07 -10.19 4.13
CA PHE A 116 11.99 -8.99 3.29
C PHE A 116 12.18 -7.69 4.09
N THR A 117 12.33 -7.78 5.41
CA THR A 117 12.75 -6.65 6.25
C THR A 117 14.27 -6.61 6.42
N ALA A 118 14.94 -7.69 6.07
CA ALA A 118 16.39 -7.78 6.11
C ALA A 118 17.02 -6.98 4.95
N GLY A 119 17.89 -6.05 5.30
CA GLY A 119 18.61 -5.26 4.31
C GLY A 119 19.44 -6.15 3.36
N TYR A 120 19.57 -5.70 2.12
CA TYR A 120 20.37 -6.31 1.05
C TYR A 120 19.93 -7.72 0.59
N VAL A 121 18.72 -8.16 0.92
CA VAL A 121 18.16 -9.44 0.45
C VAL A 121 17.64 -9.29 -0.98
N ILE A 122 16.91 -8.25 -1.29
CA ILE A 122 16.49 -7.90 -2.66
C ILE A 122 17.54 -6.97 -3.26
N ARG A 123 18.01 -7.26 -4.48
CA ARG A 123 19.09 -6.51 -5.15
C ARG A 123 18.62 -5.24 -5.84
N ASP A 124 17.49 -5.36 -6.53
CA ASP A 124 16.99 -4.33 -7.44
C ASP A 124 15.48 -4.43 -7.65
N PRO A 125 14.85 -3.40 -8.27
CA PRO A 125 13.41 -3.38 -8.53
C PRO A 125 12.93 -4.55 -9.39
N ALA A 126 13.74 -4.99 -10.36
CA ALA A 126 13.34 -6.07 -11.26
C ALA A 126 13.25 -7.41 -10.51
N GLN A 127 14.23 -7.71 -9.65
CA GLN A 127 14.19 -8.89 -8.80
C GLN A 127 13.00 -8.82 -7.83
N GLN A 128 12.72 -7.66 -7.22
CA GLN A 128 11.57 -7.48 -6.35
C GLN A 128 10.26 -7.87 -7.05
N GLN A 129 10.05 -7.35 -8.26
CA GLN A 129 8.85 -7.67 -9.03
C GLN A 129 8.76 -9.16 -9.38
N LYS A 130 9.87 -9.79 -9.73
CA LYS A 130 9.89 -11.24 -10.04
C LYS A 130 9.64 -12.10 -8.80
N VAL A 131 10.19 -11.74 -7.65
CA VAL A 131 9.97 -12.45 -6.38
C VAL A 131 8.51 -12.39 -5.96
N PHE A 132 7.93 -11.19 -5.90
CA PHE A 132 6.57 -11.02 -5.37
C PHE A 132 5.45 -11.34 -6.37
N ASN A 133 5.70 -11.22 -7.67
CA ASN A 133 4.73 -11.63 -8.70
C ASN A 133 4.94 -13.08 -9.17
N GLY A 134 5.94 -13.77 -8.61
CA GLY A 134 6.27 -15.16 -8.90
C GLY A 134 5.76 -16.15 -7.83
N PRO A 135 6.25 -17.40 -7.88
CA PRO A 135 5.83 -18.46 -6.95
C PRO A 135 6.06 -18.14 -5.48
N ILE A 136 7.16 -17.43 -5.15
CA ILE A 136 7.48 -17.02 -3.77
C ILE A 136 6.39 -16.08 -3.25
N GLY A 137 6.04 -15.06 -4.03
CA GLY A 137 4.97 -14.13 -3.66
C GLY A 137 3.62 -14.81 -3.52
N ALA A 138 3.26 -15.70 -4.44
CA ALA A 138 1.98 -16.43 -4.38
C ALA A 138 1.86 -17.27 -3.10
N GLU A 139 2.93 -17.98 -2.71
CA GLU A 139 3.00 -18.77 -1.47
C GLU A 139 2.80 -17.89 -0.23
N LEU A 140 3.55 -16.79 -0.15
CA LEU A 140 3.53 -15.90 1.02
C LEU A 140 2.25 -15.09 1.11
N PHE A 141 1.70 -14.59 0.00
CA PHE A 141 0.46 -13.83 0.01
C PHE A 141 -0.76 -14.66 0.39
N LYS A 142 -0.74 -15.96 0.10
CA LYS A 142 -1.75 -16.88 0.65
C LYS A 142 -1.71 -16.88 2.18
N THR A 143 -0.53 -17.04 2.77
CA THR A 143 -0.33 -17.01 4.23
C THR A 143 -0.73 -15.64 4.81
N VAL A 144 -0.40 -14.54 4.13
CA VAL A 144 -0.83 -13.18 4.53
C VAL A 144 -2.36 -13.11 4.57
N SER A 145 -3.03 -13.58 3.53
CA SER A 145 -4.50 -13.54 3.46
C SER A 145 -5.16 -14.34 4.59
N GLU A 146 -4.61 -15.50 4.91
CA GLU A 146 -5.13 -16.39 5.96
C GLU A 146 -4.87 -15.86 7.38
N LYS A 147 -3.68 -15.30 7.64
CA LYS A 147 -3.28 -14.86 9.00
C LYS A 147 -3.67 -13.42 9.32
N MET A 148 -3.76 -12.55 8.33
CA MET A 148 -3.98 -11.11 8.54
C MET A 148 -5.38 -10.62 8.17
N GLU A 149 -6.24 -11.49 7.62
CA GLU A 149 -7.58 -11.10 7.13
C GLU A 149 -7.51 -9.98 6.07
N VAL A 150 -6.43 -9.95 5.28
CA VAL A 150 -6.22 -9.03 4.17
C VAL A 150 -5.69 -9.76 2.94
N THR A 151 -6.19 -9.40 1.76
CA THR A 151 -5.75 -9.99 0.49
C THR A 151 -4.82 -9.01 -0.24
N PRO A 152 -3.52 -9.34 -0.40
CA PRO A 152 -2.63 -8.58 -1.29
C PRO A 152 -3.09 -8.68 -2.74
N LEU A 153 -3.16 -7.56 -3.44
CA LEU A 153 -3.65 -7.45 -4.81
C LEU A 153 -2.54 -7.16 -5.82
N ALA A 154 -1.56 -6.34 -5.45
CA ALA A 154 -0.46 -5.95 -6.32
C ALA A 154 0.77 -5.53 -5.53
N THR A 155 1.94 -5.77 -6.11
CA THR A 155 3.25 -5.38 -5.56
C THR A 155 3.64 -4.00 -6.10
N VAL A 156 3.97 -3.11 -5.18
CA VAL A 156 4.37 -1.74 -5.46
C VAL A 156 5.82 -1.52 -5.04
N TYR A 157 6.64 -1.03 -5.94
CA TYR A 157 8.00 -0.60 -5.64
C TYR A 157 7.96 0.73 -4.87
N LEU A 158 8.41 0.72 -3.62
CA LEU A 158 8.51 1.95 -2.83
C LEU A 158 9.84 2.66 -3.10
N GLY A 159 10.89 1.95 -3.45
CA GLY A 159 12.20 2.49 -3.82
C GLY A 159 13.34 1.88 -3.03
N THR A 160 14.56 2.23 -3.42
CA THR A 160 15.77 1.87 -2.70
C THR A 160 16.03 2.87 -1.58
N ARG A 161 16.03 2.37 -0.34
CA ARG A 161 16.14 3.21 0.85
C ARG A 161 17.56 3.69 1.08
N GLN A 162 17.69 4.97 1.48
CA GLN A 162 18.92 5.68 1.77
C GLN A 162 18.84 6.30 3.16
N VAL A 163 19.99 6.53 3.78
CA VAL A 163 20.06 7.31 5.02
C VAL A 163 20.12 8.80 4.67
N ASN A 164 19.26 9.60 5.29
CA ASN A 164 19.22 11.04 5.11
C ASN A 164 19.41 11.73 6.49
N LEU A 165 20.43 12.55 6.61
CA LEU A 165 20.91 13.13 7.87
C LEU A 165 20.64 14.63 7.94
N ARG A 166 20.24 15.10 9.13
CA ARG A 166 20.03 16.51 9.45
C ARG A 166 21.31 17.30 9.33
N ASP A 167 22.41 16.75 9.82
CA ASP A 167 23.73 17.38 9.79
C ASP A 167 24.73 16.48 9.04
N VAL A 168 25.75 17.14 8.44
CA VAL A 168 26.80 16.42 7.71
C VAL A 168 27.67 15.61 8.66
N ARG A 169 27.93 14.35 8.31
CA ARG A 169 28.83 13.43 9.02
C ARG A 169 29.72 12.68 8.03
N ASN A 170 30.90 12.31 8.45
CA ASN A 170 31.79 11.46 7.65
C ASN A 170 31.37 9.98 7.83
N VAL A 171 30.29 9.58 7.17
CA VAL A 171 29.76 8.21 7.23
C VAL A 171 30.45 7.36 6.16
N LYS A 172 31.32 6.44 6.58
CA LYS A 172 31.97 5.46 5.73
C LYS A 172 31.50 4.03 6.05
N THR A 173 31.28 3.72 7.32
CA THR A 173 30.91 2.41 7.82
C THR A 173 29.72 2.51 8.78
N PRO A 174 29.03 1.39 9.13
CA PRO A 174 27.96 1.40 10.14
C PRO A 174 28.37 2.00 11.49
N ALA A 175 29.64 1.86 11.89
CA ALA A 175 30.16 2.42 13.15
C ALA A 175 30.05 3.95 13.20
N ASP A 176 30.08 4.63 12.06
CA ASP A 176 29.98 6.09 11.96
C ASP A 176 28.55 6.61 12.20
N LEU A 177 27.56 5.71 12.19
CA LEU A 177 26.17 6.02 12.56
C LEU A 177 25.88 5.83 14.06
N LYS A 178 26.88 5.39 14.85
CA LYS A 178 26.71 5.22 16.30
C LYS A 178 26.22 6.51 16.96
N GLY A 179 25.14 6.40 17.74
CA GLY A 179 24.53 7.53 18.45
C GLY A 179 23.67 8.45 17.58
N VAL A 180 23.61 8.23 16.27
CA VAL A 180 22.64 8.92 15.39
C VAL A 180 21.24 8.44 15.72
N LYS A 181 20.37 9.32 16.16
CA LYS A 181 18.94 9.05 16.35
C LYS A 181 18.30 8.96 14.96
N LEU A 182 18.37 7.76 14.36
CA LEU A 182 17.80 7.50 13.05
C LEU A 182 16.32 7.14 13.22
N ARG A 183 15.44 7.98 12.70
CA ARG A 183 14.01 7.70 12.72
C ARG A 183 13.72 6.47 11.89
N MET A 184 12.97 5.58 12.50
CA MET A 184 12.34 4.43 11.86
C MET A 184 10.83 4.45 12.12
N PRO A 185 9.97 3.83 11.28
CA PRO A 185 8.58 3.56 11.67
C PRO A 185 8.49 2.75 12.96
N GLY A 186 7.37 2.89 13.69
CA GLY A 186 7.21 2.37 15.05
C GLY A 186 6.93 0.87 15.14
N SER A 187 7.75 0.01 14.55
CA SER A 187 7.69 -1.44 14.79
C SER A 187 9.07 -1.99 15.15
N LYS A 188 9.09 -3.12 15.88
CA LYS A 188 10.35 -3.77 16.28
C LYS A 188 11.18 -4.21 15.07
N GLU A 189 10.53 -4.60 13.99
CA GLU A 189 11.18 -5.00 12.74
C GLU A 189 11.90 -3.81 12.09
N TRP A 190 11.26 -2.63 12.07
CA TRP A 190 11.88 -1.39 11.60
C TRP A 190 13.03 -0.95 12.50
N LEU A 191 12.83 -0.97 13.83
CA LEU A 191 13.86 -0.59 14.78
C LEU A 191 15.09 -1.48 14.66
N PHE A 192 14.88 -2.79 14.48
CA PHE A 192 15.97 -3.75 14.29
C PHE A 192 16.81 -3.43 13.03
N LEU A 193 16.19 -3.06 11.93
CA LEU A 193 16.94 -2.63 10.72
C LEU A 193 17.78 -1.38 11.02
N GLY A 194 17.25 -0.39 11.72
CA GLY A 194 17.98 0.81 12.10
C GLY A 194 19.21 0.51 12.97
N GLU A 195 19.06 -0.41 13.91
CA GLU A 195 20.16 -0.91 14.76
C GLU A 195 21.21 -1.70 13.94
N ALA A 196 20.76 -2.53 12.99
CA ALA A 196 21.63 -3.27 12.10
C ALA A 196 22.47 -2.35 11.19
N LEU A 197 21.95 -1.16 10.87
CA LEU A 197 22.67 -0.09 10.17
C LEU A 197 23.68 0.65 11.06
N GLY A 198 23.74 0.34 12.37
CA GLY A 198 24.67 0.95 13.33
C GLY A 198 24.11 2.20 14.04
N ALA A 199 22.87 2.59 13.78
CA ALA A 199 22.26 3.78 14.34
C ALA A 199 21.50 3.50 15.66
N THR A 200 21.09 4.56 16.35
CA THR A 200 20.12 4.49 17.45
C THR A 200 18.72 4.63 16.83
N ALA A 201 18.04 3.50 16.62
CA ALA A 201 16.74 3.49 16.00
C ALA A 201 15.69 4.21 16.89
N THR A 202 15.02 5.20 16.34
CA THR A 202 14.08 6.07 17.06
C THR A 202 12.69 5.98 16.42
N PRO A 203 11.68 5.42 17.11
CA PRO A 203 10.34 5.25 16.55
C PRO A 203 9.62 6.59 16.41
N LEU A 204 9.12 6.89 15.21
CA LEU A 204 8.32 8.09 14.95
C LEU A 204 7.40 7.86 13.75
N ALA A 205 6.14 8.31 13.82
CA ALA A 205 5.21 8.20 12.70
C ALA A 205 5.66 9.10 11.52
N PHE A 206 5.34 8.69 10.27
CA PHE A 206 5.82 9.38 9.08
C PHE A 206 5.45 10.87 9.04
N GLY A 207 4.23 11.24 9.41
CA GLY A 207 3.77 12.63 9.43
C GLY A 207 4.52 13.54 10.42
N GLU A 208 5.26 12.96 11.37
CA GLU A 208 6.00 13.70 12.39
C GLU A 208 7.49 13.88 12.03
N VAL A 209 7.97 13.23 10.95
CA VAL A 209 9.40 13.18 10.59
C VAL A 209 9.95 14.54 10.23
N TYR A 210 9.23 15.32 9.41
CA TYR A 210 9.68 16.66 9.02
C TYR A 210 9.94 17.55 10.25
N LEU A 211 8.96 17.58 11.17
CA LEU A 211 9.09 18.35 12.41
C LEU A 211 10.20 17.79 13.29
N GLY A 212 10.32 16.48 13.43
CA GLY A 212 11.37 15.82 14.20
C GLY A 212 12.79 16.16 13.70
N LEU A 213 13.00 16.19 12.39
CA LEU A 213 14.25 16.64 11.76
C LEU A 213 14.49 18.12 12.01
N LYS A 214 13.47 18.96 11.81
CA LYS A 214 13.57 20.42 11.98
C LYS A 214 13.94 20.81 13.41
N THR A 215 13.35 20.17 14.40
CA THR A 215 13.59 20.46 15.83
C THR A 215 14.81 19.74 16.41
N GLY A 216 15.38 18.74 15.70
CA GLY A 216 16.49 17.92 16.20
C GLY A 216 16.06 16.84 17.21
N THR A 217 14.79 16.50 17.26
CA THR A 217 14.30 15.33 18.02
C THR A 217 14.90 14.04 17.47
N ILE A 218 15.11 13.99 16.15
CA ILE A 218 15.84 12.96 15.42
C ILE A 218 16.97 13.60 14.61
N ASP A 219 18.04 12.82 14.39
CA ASP A 219 19.24 13.27 13.67
C ASP A 219 19.21 12.86 12.19
N GLY A 220 18.32 11.95 11.84
CA GLY A 220 18.16 11.45 10.48
C GLY A 220 16.93 10.57 10.34
N GLN A 221 16.69 10.15 9.12
CA GLN A 221 15.63 9.19 8.75
C GLN A 221 16.12 8.33 7.57
N ASP A 222 15.43 7.23 7.29
CA ASP A 222 15.67 6.44 6.10
C ASP A 222 14.41 6.42 5.23
N ASN A 223 14.57 6.66 3.95
CA ASN A 223 13.52 6.51 2.92
C ASN A 223 14.13 6.45 1.52
N PRO A 224 13.38 5.98 0.52
CA PRO A 224 13.73 6.17 -0.88
C PRO A 224 13.75 7.65 -1.26
N LEU A 225 14.63 8.01 -2.18
CA LEU A 225 14.83 9.40 -2.58
C LEU A 225 13.56 10.09 -3.12
N PRO A 226 12.67 9.44 -3.90
CA PRO A 226 11.40 10.06 -4.29
C PRO A 226 10.54 10.47 -3.10
N THR A 227 10.51 9.67 -2.04
CA THR A 227 9.78 9.99 -0.81
C THR A 227 10.45 11.15 -0.05
N VAL A 228 11.79 11.19 0.00
CA VAL A 228 12.54 12.32 0.61
C VAL A 228 12.17 13.63 -0.10
N ARG A 229 12.05 13.62 -1.43
CA ARG A 229 11.63 14.78 -2.21
C ARG A 229 10.18 15.14 -1.95
N ALA A 230 9.26 14.20 -2.09
CA ALA A 230 7.82 14.44 -1.96
C ALA A 230 7.45 14.97 -0.57
N ALA A 231 8.07 14.42 0.50
CA ALA A 231 7.87 14.87 1.88
C ALA A 231 8.75 16.07 2.28
N LYS A 232 9.53 16.64 1.33
CA LYS A 232 10.38 17.80 1.50
C LYS A 232 11.41 17.70 2.64
N PHE A 233 11.86 16.48 2.95
CA PHE A 233 12.86 16.28 4.00
C PHE A 233 14.19 16.95 3.67
N TYR A 234 14.47 17.21 2.39
CA TYR A 234 15.66 17.95 1.95
C TYR A 234 15.72 19.39 2.49
N GLU A 235 14.58 20.00 2.85
CA GLU A 235 14.56 21.37 3.43
C GLU A 235 15.11 21.40 4.87
N VAL A 236 15.13 20.26 5.56
CA VAL A 236 15.49 20.12 6.99
C VAL A 236 16.63 19.12 7.22
N THR A 237 17.33 18.75 6.15
CA THR A 237 18.49 17.84 6.16
C THR A 237 19.62 18.42 5.33
N LYS A 238 20.86 17.93 5.55
CA LYS A 238 22.06 18.42 4.84
C LYS A 238 22.82 17.32 4.11
N GLN A 239 22.50 16.05 4.34
CA GLN A 239 23.24 14.95 3.74
C GLN A 239 22.34 13.79 3.35
N LEU A 240 22.65 13.20 2.20
CA LEU A 240 22.22 11.87 1.79
C LEU A 240 23.42 10.94 1.79
N VAL A 241 23.30 9.81 2.48
CA VAL A 241 24.26 8.71 2.47
C VAL A 241 23.63 7.57 1.69
N LEU A 242 24.18 7.29 0.52
CA LEU A 242 23.63 6.29 -0.41
C LEU A 242 23.99 4.87 0.04
N THR A 243 23.36 4.43 1.10
CA THR A 243 23.57 3.10 1.71
C THR A 243 22.94 1.96 0.92
N ASN A 244 21.92 2.23 0.09
CA ASN A 244 21.19 1.23 -0.70
C ASN A 244 20.78 0.01 0.13
N HIS A 245 20.42 0.20 1.39
CA HIS A 245 20.33 -0.88 2.37
C HIS A 245 19.07 -1.74 2.23
N LEU A 246 18.04 -1.25 1.54
CA LEU A 246 16.80 -2.00 1.35
C LEU A 246 16.10 -1.58 0.05
N VAL A 247 15.85 -2.53 -0.82
CA VAL A 247 14.91 -2.40 -1.95
C VAL A 247 13.52 -2.66 -1.41
N ASP A 248 12.81 -1.60 -1.07
CA ASP A 248 11.58 -1.66 -0.31
C ASP A 248 10.35 -1.82 -1.20
N GLY A 249 9.42 -2.65 -0.75
CA GLY A 249 8.14 -2.91 -1.38
C GLY A 249 6.97 -2.74 -0.41
N ILE A 250 5.90 -2.22 -0.96
CA ILE A 250 4.60 -2.20 -0.31
C ILE A 250 3.60 -2.94 -1.18
N PHE A 251 2.49 -3.35 -0.59
CA PHE A 251 1.49 -4.15 -1.26
C PHE A 251 0.15 -3.45 -1.19
N ILE A 252 -0.48 -3.19 -2.34
CA ILE A 252 -1.89 -2.82 -2.36
C ILE A 252 -2.66 -4.01 -1.82
N ALA A 253 -3.38 -3.82 -0.73
CA ALA A 253 -4.14 -4.87 -0.07
C ALA A 253 -5.57 -4.43 0.22
N ILE A 254 -6.48 -5.39 0.20
CA ILE A 254 -7.90 -5.21 0.52
C ILE A 254 -8.30 -6.07 1.71
N SER A 255 -9.18 -5.56 2.58
CA SER A 255 -9.78 -6.33 3.67
C SER A 255 -10.48 -7.58 3.14
N ASN A 256 -10.27 -8.75 3.75
CA ASN A 256 -10.96 -9.98 3.37
C ASN A 256 -12.49 -9.84 3.49
N LYS A 257 -12.96 -9.07 4.47
CA LYS A 257 -14.39 -8.77 4.61
C LYS A 257 -14.95 -8.10 3.36
N THR A 258 -14.27 -7.04 2.88
CA THR A 258 -14.65 -6.34 1.65
C THR A 258 -14.50 -7.26 0.44
N TRP A 259 -13.34 -7.92 0.31
CA TRP A 259 -13.02 -8.80 -0.80
C TRP A 259 -14.05 -9.90 -1.00
N ASN A 260 -14.46 -10.56 0.07
CA ASN A 260 -15.42 -11.67 0.01
C ASN A 260 -16.84 -11.19 -0.35
N GLY A 261 -17.17 -9.93 -0.07
CA GLY A 261 -18.45 -9.34 -0.46
C GLY A 261 -18.56 -8.94 -1.94
N LEU A 262 -17.41 -8.88 -2.66
CA LEU A 262 -17.39 -8.52 -4.08
C LEU A 262 -17.81 -9.69 -4.98
N SER A 263 -18.55 -9.39 -6.05
CA SER A 263 -18.82 -10.33 -7.12
C SER A 263 -17.53 -10.73 -7.87
N ALA A 264 -17.57 -11.79 -8.66
CA ALA A 264 -16.42 -12.23 -9.45
C ALA A 264 -15.95 -11.15 -10.44
N ALA A 265 -16.86 -10.42 -11.07
CA ALA A 265 -16.56 -9.32 -11.98
C ALA A 265 -15.92 -8.15 -11.22
N GLN A 266 -16.46 -7.75 -10.06
CA GLN A 266 -15.89 -6.70 -9.22
C GLN A 266 -14.49 -7.06 -8.73
N LYS A 267 -14.26 -8.31 -8.33
CA LYS A 267 -12.92 -8.80 -7.95
C LYS A 267 -11.91 -8.67 -9.09
N GLN A 268 -12.34 -8.99 -10.31
CA GLN A 268 -11.50 -8.83 -11.50
C GLN A 268 -11.17 -7.36 -11.76
N ASN A 269 -12.17 -6.46 -11.69
CA ASN A 269 -11.99 -5.02 -11.87
C ASN A 269 -11.05 -4.44 -10.81
N VAL A 270 -11.22 -4.80 -9.53
CA VAL A 270 -10.36 -4.34 -8.43
C VAL A 270 -8.92 -4.82 -8.60
N LYS A 271 -8.70 -6.09 -9.01
CA LYS A 271 -7.35 -6.60 -9.31
C LYS A 271 -6.70 -5.84 -10.48
N ALA A 272 -7.44 -5.61 -11.56
CA ALA A 272 -6.94 -4.88 -12.72
C ALA A 272 -6.59 -3.43 -12.35
N ALA A 273 -7.42 -2.76 -11.57
CA ALA A 273 -7.16 -1.41 -11.08
C ALA A 273 -5.92 -1.35 -10.16
N ALA A 274 -5.77 -2.34 -9.26
CA ALA A 274 -4.59 -2.43 -8.40
C ALA A 274 -3.30 -2.67 -9.22
N SER A 275 -3.36 -3.51 -10.25
CA SER A 275 -2.23 -3.74 -11.16
C SER A 275 -1.85 -2.49 -11.93
N ALA A 276 -2.83 -1.75 -12.48
CA ALA A 276 -2.58 -0.49 -13.19
C ALA A 276 -1.98 0.58 -12.27
N ALA A 277 -2.48 0.70 -11.05
CA ALA A 277 -1.95 1.62 -10.05
C ALA A 277 -0.50 1.28 -9.67
N ALA A 278 -0.21 0.01 -9.42
CA ALA A 278 1.13 -0.47 -9.10
C ALA A 278 2.11 -0.22 -10.26
N GLN A 279 1.71 -0.54 -11.49
CA GLN A 279 2.52 -0.29 -12.68
C GLN A 279 2.85 1.20 -12.82
N TYR A 280 1.84 2.07 -12.73
CA TYR A 280 2.03 3.53 -12.78
C TYR A 280 3.04 4.03 -11.74
N ASN A 281 2.89 3.58 -10.49
CA ASN A 281 3.84 3.93 -9.42
C ASN A 281 5.25 3.43 -9.75
N ASN A 282 5.40 2.15 -10.13
CA ASN A 282 6.69 1.51 -10.32
C ASN A 282 7.49 2.18 -11.44
N GLU A 283 6.87 2.44 -12.58
CA GLU A 283 7.49 3.11 -13.73
C GLU A 283 7.99 4.52 -13.36
N ASN A 284 7.12 5.31 -12.70
CA ASN A 284 7.46 6.68 -12.34
C ASN A 284 8.54 6.76 -11.25
N ARG A 285 8.48 5.89 -10.23
CA ARG A 285 9.47 5.86 -9.15
C ARG A 285 10.84 5.42 -9.64
N ILE A 286 10.91 4.35 -10.42
CA ILE A 286 12.17 3.86 -11.00
C ILE A 286 12.81 4.95 -11.87
N LYS A 287 12.01 5.61 -12.71
CA LYS A 287 12.48 6.70 -13.55
C LYS A 287 13.00 7.88 -12.72
N GLU A 288 12.24 8.31 -11.72
CA GLU A 288 12.62 9.42 -10.86
C GLU A 288 13.87 9.09 -10.04
N GLU A 289 13.94 7.89 -9.43
CA GLU A 289 15.06 7.46 -8.59
C GLU A 289 16.40 7.49 -9.36
N GLY A 290 16.38 7.14 -10.65
CA GLY A 290 17.56 7.20 -11.51
C GLY A 290 18.06 8.61 -11.83
N GLN A 291 17.31 9.66 -11.54
CA GLN A 291 17.61 11.04 -11.94
C GLN A 291 17.64 12.04 -10.77
N ILE A 292 17.15 11.65 -9.60
CA ILE A 292 16.82 12.57 -8.50
C ILE A 292 18.05 13.07 -7.71
N VAL A 293 19.18 12.38 -7.78
CA VAL A 293 20.39 12.73 -7.00
C VAL A 293 20.86 14.16 -7.30
N ASP A 294 20.82 14.57 -8.55
CA ASP A 294 21.26 15.92 -8.94
C ASP A 294 20.33 17.01 -8.41
N PHE A 295 19.02 16.72 -8.30
CA PHE A 295 18.09 17.61 -7.61
C PHE A 295 18.55 17.87 -6.17
N PHE A 296 18.89 16.85 -5.39
CA PHE A 296 19.32 17.03 -4.01
C PHE A 296 20.64 17.80 -3.89
N LYS A 297 21.59 17.56 -4.79
CA LYS A 297 22.82 18.37 -4.86
C LYS A 297 22.52 19.85 -5.13
N GLN A 298 21.58 20.13 -6.05
CA GLN A 298 21.13 21.50 -6.35
C GLN A 298 20.41 22.14 -5.16
N GLN A 299 19.75 21.35 -4.32
CA GLN A 299 19.16 21.81 -3.04
C GLN A 299 20.21 21.99 -1.93
N GLY A 300 21.49 21.79 -2.22
CA GLY A 300 22.60 22.00 -1.27
C GLY A 300 22.91 20.81 -0.37
N LEU A 301 22.34 19.63 -0.62
CA LEU A 301 22.66 18.44 0.17
C LEU A 301 24.00 17.85 -0.28
N GLN A 302 24.83 17.47 0.70
CA GLN A 302 25.97 16.62 0.44
C GLN A 302 25.50 15.19 0.17
N VAL A 303 25.85 14.66 -1.01
CA VAL A 303 25.55 13.27 -1.37
C VAL A 303 26.83 12.46 -1.29
N THR A 304 26.82 11.41 -0.48
CA THR A 304 27.98 10.55 -0.23
C THR A 304 27.62 9.07 -0.42
N THR A 305 28.61 8.29 -0.87
CA THR A 305 28.48 6.83 -0.95
C THR A 305 29.44 6.23 0.09
N PRO A 306 28.94 5.47 1.06
CA PRO A 306 29.78 4.82 2.07
C PRO A 306 30.42 3.54 1.51
N ASP A 307 31.16 2.81 2.35
CA ASP A 307 31.57 1.43 2.08
C ASP A 307 30.34 0.51 2.11
N LEU A 308 29.77 0.24 0.94
CA LEU A 308 28.56 -0.57 0.79
C LEU A 308 28.76 -2.02 1.26
N GLU A 309 29.96 -2.57 1.12
CA GLU A 309 30.24 -3.94 1.57
C GLU A 309 30.32 -3.99 3.10
N ALA A 310 30.88 -2.99 3.76
CA ALA A 310 30.86 -2.88 5.22
C ALA A 310 29.42 -2.80 5.76
N PHE A 311 28.55 -2.01 5.11
CA PHE A 311 27.13 -1.93 5.47
C PHE A 311 26.39 -3.25 5.21
N ARG A 312 26.56 -3.85 4.04
CA ARG A 312 25.97 -5.14 3.69
C ARG A 312 26.34 -6.22 4.69
N LYS A 313 27.64 -6.37 4.94
CA LYS A 313 28.15 -7.37 5.87
C LYS A 313 27.58 -7.17 7.28
N SER A 314 27.60 -5.94 7.80
CA SER A 314 27.09 -5.64 9.14
C SER A 314 25.61 -6.00 9.27
N VAL A 315 24.79 -5.59 8.31
CA VAL A 315 23.35 -5.85 8.33
C VAL A 315 23.09 -7.36 8.20
N GLN A 316 23.70 -8.03 7.24
CA GLN A 316 23.50 -9.46 7.04
C GLN A 316 23.97 -10.29 8.24
N ASP A 317 25.13 -9.99 8.82
CA ASP A 317 25.65 -10.66 10.02
C ASP A 317 24.71 -10.46 11.23
N THR A 318 24.12 -9.26 11.35
CA THR A 318 23.17 -8.94 12.43
C THR A 318 21.88 -9.74 12.27
N TYR A 319 21.32 -9.78 11.07
CA TYR A 319 20.12 -10.57 10.80
C TYR A 319 20.35 -12.07 10.93
N ALA A 320 21.47 -12.60 10.44
CA ALA A 320 21.80 -14.02 10.54
C ALA A 320 21.85 -14.55 11.98
N LYS A 321 22.20 -13.69 12.94
CA LYS A 321 22.26 -14.02 14.38
C LYS A 321 20.97 -13.72 15.13
N SER A 322 19.97 -13.14 14.47
CA SER A 322 18.73 -12.67 15.09
C SER A 322 17.67 -13.76 15.18
N GLU A 323 16.64 -13.49 15.98
CA GLU A 323 15.43 -14.30 16.02
C GLU A 323 14.67 -14.29 14.68
N TYR A 324 14.84 -13.23 13.86
CA TYR A 324 14.21 -13.14 12.56
C TYR A 324 14.68 -14.22 11.60
N ALA A 325 16.00 -14.51 11.56
CA ALA A 325 16.53 -15.56 10.68
C ALA A 325 16.03 -16.97 11.03
N LYS A 326 15.66 -17.20 12.29
CA LYS A 326 15.15 -18.51 12.76
C LYS A 326 13.79 -18.88 12.21
N VAL A 327 12.98 -17.88 11.79
CA VAL A 327 11.62 -18.09 11.27
C VAL A 327 11.56 -18.05 9.75
N TRP A 328 12.69 -17.79 9.08
CA TRP A 328 12.72 -17.82 7.62
C TRP A 328 12.54 -19.23 7.10
N PRO A 329 11.69 -19.45 6.09
CA PRO A 329 11.53 -20.78 5.52
C PRO A 329 12.85 -21.32 4.96
N ALA A 330 13.13 -22.60 5.21
CA ALA A 330 14.36 -23.22 4.73
C ALA A 330 14.53 -23.04 3.23
N GLY A 331 15.72 -22.63 2.78
CA GLY A 331 16.04 -22.38 1.38
C GLY A 331 15.38 -21.12 0.78
N MET A 332 14.59 -20.35 1.53
CA MET A 332 13.91 -19.16 1.00
C MET A 332 14.91 -18.11 0.51
N LEU A 333 15.96 -17.84 1.26
CA LEU A 333 17.00 -16.88 0.86
C LEU A 333 17.68 -17.31 -0.45
N GLU A 334 17.95 -18.61 -0.63
CA GLU A 334 18.50 -19.15 -1.86
C GLU A 334 17.52 -19.02 -3.03
N ARG A 335 16.24 -19.33 -2.82
CA ARG A 335 15.18 -19.13 -3.83
C ARG A 335 15.11 -17.66 -4.29
N ILE A 336 15.18 -16.71 -3.34
CA ILE A 336 15.19 -15.27 -3.65
C ILE A 336 16.44 -14.92 -4.46
N ASN A 337 17.64 -15.37 -4.03
CA ASN A 337 18.89 -15.09 -4.72
C ASN A 337 18.93 -15.65 -6.15
N ASN A 338 18.30 -16.79 -6.39
CA ASN A 338 18.20 -17.44 -7.71
C ASN A 338 17.10 -16.84 -8.60
N THR A 339 16.22 -15.99 -8.07
CA THR A 339 15.24 -15.26 -8.87
C THR A 339 15.95 -14.12 -9.62
N ARG A 340 16.13 -14.30 -10.94
CA ARG A 340 16.85 -13.37 -11.84
C ARG A 340 15.90 -12.65 -12.80
#